data_8ef941eef2c343b515f7546d4bc441f8
#
_entry.id   8ef941eef2c343b515f7546d4bc441f8
#
_cell.length_a   1.000
_cell.length_b   1.000
_cell.length_c   1.000
_cell.angle_alpha   90.00
_cell.angle_beta   90.00
_cell.angle_gamma   90.00
#
_symmetry.space_group_name_H-M   'P 1'
#
loop_
_entity.id
_entity.type
_entity.pdbx_description
1 polymer ?
#
loop_
_entity_poly.entity_id
_entity_poly.type
_entity_poly.pdbx_seq_one_letter_code
_entity_poly.pdbx_strand_id
1 'polypeptide(L)'
;MTVVSWGLYGIFLHSGQTAMKDQSNGLFKAFLFVGLAYFLTAVLAPMAMLAMRKATWTFSTAGMGWSLLAGIVGAAGAFCVLLAFGSKGTPGVVMSIVFAGAPIVNAIVAMIEHPPAGGWGAIRWPFYLGIVLAAAGGCLVTFFKPPPARHAPTPQAIAENPARRE
;
A
#
# COMPACT_ATOMS: atom_id res chain seq x y z
N MET A 1 12.96 7.96 -1.42
CA MET A 1 11.63 8.47 -1.84
C MET A 1 10.55 7.39 -1.79
N THR A 2 10.70 6.24 -2.42
CA THR A 2 9.67 5.18 -2.50
C THR A 2 9.08 4.75 -1.15
N VAL A 3 9.93 4.49 -0.14
CA VAL A 3 9.48 4.10 1.22
C VAL A 3 8.58 5.15 1.84
N VAL A 4 8.97 6.44 1.73
CA VAL A 4 8.18 7.56 2.27
C VAL A 4 6.85 7.68 1.52
N SER A 5 6.86 7.62 0.19
CA SER A 5 5.64 7.71 -0.62
C SER A 5 4.65 6.60 -0.27
N TRP A 6 5.11 5.36 -0.21
CA TRP A 6 4.27 4.22 0.16
C TRP A 6 3.83 4.26 1.63
N GLY A 7 4.68 4.76 2.53
CA GLY A 7 4.33 4.94 3.94
C GLY A 7 3.21 5.96 4.15
N LEU A 8 3.22 7.06 3.38
CA LEU A 8 2.17 8.08 3.41
C LEU A 8 0.91 7.69 2.65
N TYR A 9 1.03 6.81 1.64
CA TYR A 9 -0.07 6.41 0.77
C TYR A 9 -1.31 5.94 1.56
N GLY A 10 -1.13 5.02 2.51
CA GLY A 10 -2.23 4.48 3.30
C GLY A 10 -2.94 5.54 4.14
N ILE A 11 -2.17 6.49 4.69
CA ILE A 11 -2.72 7.59 5.50
C ILE A 11 -3.57 8.52 4.62
N PHE A 12 -3.03 8.94 3.47
CA PHE A 12 -3.74 9.84 2.56
C PHE A 12 -4.97 9.18 1.93
N LEU A 13 -4.88 7.91 1.53
CA LEU A 13 -6.01 7.16 1.00
C LEU A 13 -7.14 7.07 2.03
N HIS A 14 -6.83 6.72 3.28
CA HIS A 14 -7.82 6.64 4.35
C HIS A 14 -8.43 8.01 4.67
N SER A 15 -7.62 9.07 4.70
CA SER A 15 -8.11 10.45 4.90
C SER A 15 -9.01 10.91 3.74
N GLY A 16 -8.64 10.59 2.49
CA GLY A 16 -9.46 10.86 1.32
C GLY A 16 -10.81 10.15 1.38
N GLN A 17 -10.80 8.88 1.77
CA GLN A 17 -11.98 8.05 1.94
C GLN A 17 -12.98 8.64 2.96
N THR A 18 -12.48 9.05 4.13
CA THR A 18 -13.29 9.69 5.18
C THR A 18 -13.78 11.08 4.78
N ALA A 19 -12.96 11.86 4.08
CA ALA A 19 -13.31 13.20 3.60
C ALA A 19 -14.42 13.20 2.52
N MET A 20 -14.66 12.06 1.84
CA MET A 20 -15.77 11.96 0.87
C MET A 20 -17.15 12.06 1.52
N LYS A 21 -17.28 11.93 2.85
CA LYS A 21 -18.53 12.02 3.63
C LYS A 21 -19.66 11.12 3.09
N ASP A 22 -19.30 10.03 2.44
CA ASP A 22 -20.20 9.03 1.86
C ASP A 22 -19.84 7.67 2.45
N GLN A 23 -20.63 7.21 3.42
CA GLN A 23 -20.38 5.95 4.11
C GLN A 23 -20.46 4.73 3.20
N SER A 24 -21.29 4.78 2.15
CA SER A 24 -21.50 3.67 1.24
C SER A 24 -20.48 3.60 0.11
N ASN A 25 -20.12 4.75 -0.47
CA ASN A 25 -19.32 4.80 -1.71
C ASN A 25 -18.05 5.65 -1.59
N GLY A 26 -17.77 6.24 -0.43
CA GLY A 26 -16.62 7.13 -0.22
C GLY A 26 -15.29 6.46 -0.56
N LEU A 27 -15.18 5.17 -0.26
CA LEU A 27 -13.98 4.38 -0.59
C LEU A 27 -13.74 4.29 -2.12
N PHE A 28 -14.78 4.02 -2.91
CA PHE A 28 -14.66 3.92 -4.36
C PHE A 28 -14.41 5.29 -5.01
N LYS A 29 -15.07 6.34 -4.50
CA LYS A 29 -14.83 7.72 -4.93
C LYS A 29 -13.37 8.15 -4.69
N ALA A 30 -12.81 7.85 -3.53
CA ALA A 30 -11.40 8.14 -3.24
C ALA A 30 -10.48 7.38 -4.20
N PHE A 31 -10.77 6.12 -4.50
CA PHE A 31 -9.94 5.31 -5.37
C PHE A 31 -9.96 5.75 -6.83
N LEU A 32 -11.02 6.39 -7.31
CA LEU A 32 -11.04 7.03 -8.63
C LEU A 32 -9.95 8.09 -8.77
N PHE A 33 -9.72 8.90 -7.73
CA PHE A 33 -8.65 9.91 -7.74
C PHE A 33 -7.26 9.27 -7.66
N VAL A 34 -7.12 8.13 -7.00
CA VAL A 34 -5.89 7.33 -7.06
C VAL A 34 -5.64 6.86 -8.49
N GLY A 35 -6.66 6.34 -9.16
CA GLY A 35 -6.57 5.96 -10.58
C GLY A 35 -6.16 7.11 -11.48
N LEU A 36 -6.73 8.30 -11.26
CA LEU A 36 -6.34 9.52 -11.99
C LEU A 36 -4.87 9.88 -11.73
N ALA A 37 -4.40 9.81 -10.49
CA ALA A 37 -3.00 10.06 -10.16
C ALA A 37 -2.06 9.06 -10.84
N TYR A 38 -2.42 7.77 -10.87
CA TYR A 38 -1.67 6.75 -11.63
C TYR A 38 -1.67 7.02 -13.13
N PHE A 39 -2.78 7.46 -13.71
CA PHE A 39 -2.84 7.85 -15.11
C PHE A 39 -1.85 8.99 -15.41
N LEU A 40 -1.83 10.03 -14.60
CA LEU A 40 -0.90 11.15 -14.77
C LEU A 40 0.57 10.72 -14.63
N THR A 41 0.88 9.91 -13.64
CA THR A 41 2.27 9.54 -13.31
C THR A 41 2.78 8.31 -14.07
N ALA A 42 1.92 7.34 -14.38
CA ALA A 42 2.32 6.09 -15.01
C ALA A 42 2.04 6.04 -16.53
N VAL A 43 1.24 6.97 -17.06
CA VAL A 43 0.97 7.07 -18.50
C VAL A 43 1.54 8.37 -19.06
N LEU A 44 1.05 9.52 -18.62
CA LEU A 44 1.42 10.80 -19.23
C LEU A 44 2.88 11.18 -18.98
N ALA A 45 3.42 10.95 -17.79
CA ALA A 45 4.81 11.29 -17.50
C ALA A 45 5.80 10.44 -18.32
N PRO A 46 5.68 9.09 -18.41
CA PRO A 46 6.54 8.30 -19.31
C PRO A 46 6.39 8.66 -20.78
N MET A 47 5.17 8.96 -21.25
CA MET A 47 4.94 9.42 -22.62
C MET A 47 5.69 10.72 -22.92
N ALA A 48 5.60 11.70 -22.01
CA ALA A 48 6.33 12.95 -22.14
C ALA A 48 7.85 12.73 -22.15
N MET A 49 8.36 11.84 -21.26
CA MET A 49 9.77 11.50 -21.21
C MET A 49 10.27 10.82 -22.50
N LEU A 50 9.50 9.89 -23.06
CA LEU A 50 9.83 9.23 -24.35
C LEU A 50 9.85 10.25 -25.48
N ALA A 51 8.86 11.15 -25.53
CA ALA A 51 8.81 12.20 -26.55
C ALA A 51 10.01 13.16 -26.44
N MET A 52 10.36 13.60 -25.22
CA MET A 52 11.54 14.45 -24.99
C MET A 52 12.86 13.79 -25.39
N ARG A 53 12.97 12.48 -25.18
CA ARG A 53 14.15 11.69 -25.55
C ARG A 53 14.17 11.29 -27.03
N LYS A 54 13.15 11.65 -27.80
CA LYS A 54 12.97 11.24 -29.21
C LYS A 54 13.12 9.73 -29.39
N ALA A 55 12.61 8.97 -28.41
CA ALA A 55 12.71 7.51 -28.41
C ALA A 55 11.83 6.91 -29.51
N THR A 56 12.22 5.75 -30.03
CA THR A 56 11.39 4.97 -30.94
C THR A 56 10.21 4.38 -30.20
N TRP A 57 9.01 4.42 -30.81
CA TRP A 57 7.78 3.87 -30.25
C TRP A 57 7.58 2.39 -30.61
N THR A 58 8.66 1.61 -30.50
CA THR A 58 8.63 0.17 -30.76
C THR A 58 8.58 -0.57 -29.43
N PHE A 59 7.63 -1.48 -29.28
CA PHE A 59 7.40 -2.24 -28.07
C PHE A 59 7.46 -3.73 -28.36
N SER A 60 8.14 -4.52 -27.53
CA SER A 60 8.08 -5.96 -27.62
C SER A 60 6.80 -6.49 -26.97
N THR A 61 6.14 -7.46 -27.61
CA THR A 61 4.89 -8.05 -27.11
C THR A 61 5.07 -8.67 -25.72
N ALA A 62 6.19 -9.36 -25.48
CA ALA A 62 6.52 -9.93 -24.18
C ALA A 62 6.69 -8.84 -23.11
N GLY A 63 7.42 -7.75 -23.44
CA GLY A 63 7.60 -6.62 -22.52
C GLY A 63 6.28 -5.95 -22.14
N MET A 64 5.40 -5.74 -23.14
CA MET A 64 4.05 -5.20 -22.89
C MET A 64 3.24 -6.12 -21.98
N GLY A 65 3.26 -7.43 -22.24
CA GLY A 65 2.52 -8.41 -21.43
C GLY A 65 2.95 -8.43 -19.97
N TRP A 66 4.25 -8.52 -19.71
CA TRP A 66 4.78 -8.51 -18.34
C TRP A 66 4.54 -7.19 -17.62
N SER A 67 4.67 -6.06 -18.31
CA SER A 67 4.41 -4.74 -17.73
C SER A 67 2.94 -4.55 -17.40
N LEU A 68 2.03 -5.01 -18.27
CA LEU A 68 0.60 -4.96 -18.01
C LEU A 68 0.21 -5.85 -16.83
N LEU A 69 0.75 -7.07 -16.76
CA LEU A 69 0.52 -7.98 -15.64
C LEU A 69 0.98 -7.37 -14.31
N ALA A 70 2.17 -6.76 -14.28
CA ALA A 70 2.66 -6.05 -13.11
C ALA A 70 1.72 -4.91 -12.69
N GLY A 71 1.20 -4.14 -13.65
CA GLY A 71 0.22 -3.08 -13.40
C GLY A 71 -1.09 -3.62 -12.81
N ILE A 72 -1.61 -4.72 -13.35
CA ILE A 72 -2.84 -5.38 -12.85
C ILE A 72 -2.65 -5.87 -11.42
N VAL A 73 -1.55 -6.57 -11.15
CA VAL A 73 -1.26 -7.09 -9.79
C VAL A 73 -1.09 -5.93 -8.80
N GLY A 74 -0.39 -4.87 -9.18
CA GLY A 74 -0.23 -3.67 -8.34
C GLY A 74 -1.56 -2.97 -8.05
N ALA A 75 -2.40 -2.80 -9.08
CA ALA A 75 -3.72 -2.19 -8.94
C ALA A 75 -4.66 -3.04 -8.07
N ALA A 76 -4.65 -4.36 -8.25
CA ALA A 76 -5.41 -5.28 -7.42
C ALA A 76 -4.96 -5.21 -5.95
N GLY A 77 -3.66 -5.16 -5.68
CA GLY A 77 -3.12 -4.97 -4.34
C GLY A 77 -3.60 -3.65 -3.70
N ALA A 78 -3.52 -2.54 -4.43
CA ALA A 78 -4.02 -1.25 -3.96
C ALA A 78 -5.53 -1.27 -3.69
N PHE A 79 -6.30 -1.96 -4.52
CA PHE A 79 -7.74 -2.15 -4.31
C PHE A 79 -8.04 -2.99 -3.07
N CYS A 80 -7.27 -4.05 -2.80
CA CYS A 80 -7.40 -4.83 -1.57
C CYS A 80 -7.10 -4.00 -0.31
N VAL A 81 -6.10 -3.10 -0.34
CA VAL A 81 -5.82 -2.15 0.75
C VAL A 81 -7.03 -1.24 0.98
N LEU A 82 -7.64 -0.74 -0.08
CA LEU A 82 -8.85 0.08 0.00
C LEU A 82 -9.99 -0.67 0.70
N LEU A 83 -10.25 -1.91 0.31
CA LEU A 83 -11.29 -2.76 0.93
C LEU A 83 -10.99 -3.03 2.41
N ALA A 84 -9.72 -3.23 2.78
CA ALA A 84 -9.31 -3.42 4.16
C ALA A 84 -9.63 -2.17 5.01
N PHE A 85 -9.44 -0.96 4.47
CA PHE A 85 -9.86 0.28 5.14
C PHE A 85 -11.38 0.37 5.26
N GLY A 86 -12.13 -0.04 4.23
CA GLY A 86 -13.59 -0.15 4.28
C GLY A 86 -14.11 -1.10 5.37
N SER A 87 -13.32 -2.14 5.69
CA SER A 87 -13.60 -3.11 6.76
C SER A 87 -13.08 -2.66 8.13
N LYS A 88 -12.97 -1.36 8.40
CA LYS A 88 -12.47 -0.75 9.64
C LYS A 88 -10.98 -1.01 9.92
N GLY A 89 -10.20 -1.41 8.94
CA GLY A 89 -8.75 -1.48 9.04
C GLY A 89 -8.14 -0.08 9.21
N THR A 90 -7.20 0.05 10.16
CA THR A 90 -6.47 1.32 10.32
C THR A 90 -5.22 1.33 9.44
N PRO A 91 -4.78 2.49 8.92
CA PRO A 91 -3.58 2.58 8.09
C PRO A 91 -2.34 1.95 8.74
N GLY A 92 -2.15 2.16 10.03
CA GLY A 92 -1.01 1.61 10.77
C GLY A 92 -0.98 0.07 10.79
N VAL A 93 -2.13 -0.60 10.88
CA VAL A 93 -2.22 -2.07 10.87
C VAL A 93 -2.14 -2.62 9.46
N VAL A 94 -2.98 -2.11 8.55
CA VAL A 94 -3.06 -2.62 7.17
C VAL A 94 -1.72 -2.45 6.45
N MET A 95 -1.12 -1.27 6.53
CA MET A 95 0.15 -1.01 5.85
C MET A 95 1.31 -1.77 6.49
N SER A 96 1.30 -1.99 7.82
CA SER A 96 2.32 -2.82 8.47
C SER A 96 2.28 -4.27 7.99
N ILE A 97 1.09 -4.85 7.83
CA ILE A 97 0.92 -6.20 7.26
C ILE A 97 1.44 -6.25 5.82
N VAL A 98 1.07 -5.27 5.00
CA VAL A 98 1.51 -5.19 3.60
C VAL A 98 3.03 -5.07 3.50
N PHE A 99 3.64 -4.16 4.27
CA PHE A 99 5.08 -3.93 4.21
C PHE A 99 5.91 -5.03 4.87
N ALA A 100 5.35 -5.77 5.82
CA ALA A 100 6.00 -6.97 6.34
C ALA A 100 5.88 -8.16 5.38
N GLY A 101 4.72 -8.34 4.76
CA GLY A 101 4.42 -9.50 3.91
C GLY A 101 4.96 -9.38 2.48
N ALA A 102 4.83 -8.21 1.84
CA ALA A 102 5.23 -8.04 0.44
C ALA A 102 6.71 -8.34 0.17
N PRO A 103 7.68 -7.91 0.99
CA PRO A 103 9.08 -8.28 0.81
C PRO A 103 9.33 -9.78 0.92
N ILE A 104 8.59 -10.48 1.77
CA ILE A 104 8.70 -11.94 1.94
C ILE A 104 8.24 -12.65 0.68
N VAL A 105 7.07 -12.29 0.16
CA VAL A 105 6.54 -12.84 -1.10
C VAL A 105 7.51 -12.55 -2.24
N ASN A 106 7.99 -11.30 -2.35
CA ASN A 106 8.95 -10.92 -3.38
C ASN A 106 10.25 -11.74 -3.29
N ALA A 107 10.79 -11.94 -2.09
CA ALA A 107 12.01 -12.72 -1.89
C ALA A 107 11.82 -14.19 -2.31
N ILE A 108 10.68 -14.80 -1.96
CA ILE A 108 10.37 -16.19 -2.33
C ILE A 108 10.23 -16.32 -3.85
N VAL A 109 9.43 -15.44 -4.48
CA VAL A 109 9.22 -15.49 -5.94
C VAL A 109 10.52 -15.22 -6.69
N ALA A 110 11.30 -14.22 -6.28
CA ALA A 110 12.59 -13.92 -6.90
C ALA A 110 13.57 -15.10 -6.83
N MET A 111 13.57 -15.85 -5.73
CA MET A 111 14.41 -17.06 -5.60
C MET A 111 13.94 -18.22 -6.47
N ILE A 112 12.62 -18.28 -6.75
CA ILE A 112 12.06 -19.30 -7.66
C ILE A 112 12.41 -18.95 -9.12
N GLU A 113 12.25 -17.68 -9.51
CA GLU A 113 12.54 -17.22 -10.87
C GLU A 113 14.04 -17.16 -11.18
N HIS A 114 14.84 -16.79 -10.19
CA HIS A 114 16.29 -16.63 -10.29
C HIS A 114 16.98 -17.40 -9.17
N PRO A 115 17.06 -18.74 -9.30
CA PRO A 115 17.72 -19.57 -8.29
C PRO A 115 19.15 -19.10 -8.03
N PRO A 116 19.58 -19.02 -6.76
CA PRO A 116 20.92 -18.58 -6.43
C PRO A 116 21.97 -19.53 -7.01
N ALA A 117 23.10 -18.97 -7.46
CA ALA A 117 24.24 -19.77 -7.91
C ALA A 117 24.70 -20.65 -6.75
N GLY A 118 24.69 -21.97 -6.94
CA GLY A 118 24.95 -22.96 -5.88
C GLY A 118 23.71 -23.52 -5.19
N GLY A 119 22.51 -23.18 -5.67
CA GLY A 119 21.23 -23.69 -5.17
C GLY A 119 20.80 -23.10 -3.81
N TRP A 120 19.74 -23.64 -3.26
CA TRP A 120 19.13 -23.15 -2.01
C TRP A 120 20.07 -23.23 -0.80
N GLY A 121 21.00 -24.18 -0.78
CA GLY A 121 22.01 -24.35 0.28
C GLY A 121 23.07 -23.23 0.30
N ALA A 122 23.22 -22.46 -0.77
CA ALA A 122 24.14 -21.33 -0.82
C ALA A 122 23.59 -20.07 -0.12
N ILE A 123 22.30 -20.06 0.20
CA ILE A 123 21.67 -18.93 0.90
C ILE A 123 22.12 -18.96 2.36
N ARG A 124 22.76 -17.87 2.79
CA ARG A 124 23.24 -17.74 4.16
C ARG A 124 22.08 -17.60 5.15
N TRP A 125 22.16 -18.25 6.29
CA TRP A 125 21.14 -18.26 7.34
C TRP A 125 20.61 -16.87 7.76
N PRO A 126 21.40 -15.75 7.75
CA PRO A 126 20.89 -14.43 8.11
C PRO A 126 19.76 -13.93 7.19
N PHE A 127 19.72 -14.42 5.94
CA PHE A 127 18.63 -14.09 5.03
C PHE A 127 17.27 -14.65 5.54
N TYR A 128 17.26 -15.92 5.94
CA TYR A 128 16.07 -16.53 6.53
C TYR A 128 15.67 -15.87 7.85
N LEU A 129 16.65 -15.52 8.68
CA LEU A 129 16.42 -14.77 9.90
C LEU A 129 15.76 -13.41 9.60
N GLY A 130 16.21 -12.69 8.56
CA GLY A 130 15.61 -11.43 8.13
C GLY A 130 14.12 -11.59 7.75
N ILE A 131 13.76 -12.65 7.04
CA ILE A 131 12.37 -12.98 6.70
C ILE A 131 11.53 -13.21 7.97
N VAL A 132 12.05 -14.01 8.91
CA VAL A 132 11.35 -14.29 10.19
C VAL A 132 11.18 -13.01 11.01
N LEU A 133 12.22 -12.18 11.10
CA LEU A 133 12.14 -10.90 11.82
C LEU A 133 11.14 -9.92 11.18
N ALA A 134 11.07 -9.85 9.85
CA ALA A 134 10.09 -9.03 9.15
C ALA A 134 8.66 -9.50 9.45
N ALA A 135 8.40 -10.81 9.40
CA ALA A 135 7.11 -11.39 9.75
C ALA A 135 6.74 -11.12 11.22
N ALA A 136 7.68 -11.37 12.14
CA ALA A 136 7.49 -11.12 13.57
C ALA A 136 7.22 -9.64 13.87
N GLY A 137 7.95 -8.72 13.23
CA GLY A 137 7.73 -7.28 13.34
C GLY A 137 6.33 -6.87 12.90
N GLY A 138 5.86 -7.37 11.77
CA GLY A 138 4.49 -7.13 11.29
C GLY A 138 3.43 -7.65 12.25
N CYS A 139 3.62 -8.84 12.82
CA CYS A 139 2.75 -9.40 13.85
C CYS A 139 2.72 -8.53 15.11
N LEU A 140 3.89 -8.13 15.63
CA LEU A 140 3.98 -7.29 16.82
C LEU A 140 3.24 -5.96 16.65
N VAL A 141 3.43 -5.26 15.54
CA VAL A 141 2.72 -4.00 15.25
C VAL A 141 1.21 -4.22 15.21
N THR A 142 0.76 -5.36 14.68
CA THR A 142 -0.67 -5.68 14.59
C THR A 142 -1.28 -5.99 15.95
N PHE A 143 -0.59 -6.79 16.78
CA PHE A 143 -1.08 -7.19 18.09
C PHE A 143 -0.99 -6.06 19.14
N PHE A 144 0.07 -5.26 19.11
CA PHE A 144 0.34 -4.20 20.06
C PHE A 144 0.02 -2.80 19.52
N LYS A 145 -0.92 -2.70 18.58
CA LYS A 145 -1.37 -1.41 18.07
C LYS A 145 -1.87 -0.52 19.21
N PRO A 146 -1.54 0.78 19.22
CA PRO A 146 -2.07 1.71 20.20
C PRO A 146 -3.61 1.78 20.12
N PRO A 147 -4.30 1.97 21.26
CA PRO A 147 -5.74 2.16 21.25
C PRO A 147 -6.10 3.39 20.39
N PRO A 148 -7.28 3.38 19.74
CA PRO A 148 -7.71 4.54 18.96
C PRO A 148 -7.77 5.78 19.87
N ALA A 149 -7.31 6.92 19.35
CA ALA A 149 -7.40 8.19 20.07
C ALA A 149 -8.87 8.43 20.47
N ARG A 150 -9.11 8.65 21.77
CA ARG A 150 -10.42 9.10 22.23
C ARG A 150 -10.64 10.48 21.60
N HIS A 151 -11.60 10.61 20.72
CA HIS A 151 -12.01 11.92 20.25
C HIS A 151 -12.48 12.70 21.49
N ALA A 152 -11.84 13.83 21.77
CA ALA A 152 -12.37 14.75 22.76
C ALA A 152 -13.82 15.05 22.38
N PRO A 153 -14.75 15.07 23.35
CA PRO A 153 -16.15 15.38 23.08
C PRO A 153 -16.21 16.71 22.33
N THR A 154 -16.97 16.76 21.24
CA THR A 154 -17.20 18.01 20.50
C THR A 154 -17.84 19.04 21.42
N PRO A 155 -17.60 20.35 21.25
CA PRO A 155 -18.24 21.38 22.06
C PRO A 155 -19.77 21.23 22.14
N GLN A 156 -20.39 20.71 21.07
CA GLN A 156 -21.81 20.39 21.05
C GLN A 156 -22.19 19.23 21.99
N ALA A 157 -21.37 18.15 22.03
CA ALA A 157 -21.62 17.04 22.95
C ALA A 157 -21.38 17.40 24.42
N ILE A 158 -20.53 18.40 24.70
CA ILE A 158 -20.32 18.97 26.04
C ILE A 158 -21.51 19.86 26.43
N ALA A 159 -22.09 20.60 25.49
CA ALA A 159 -23.27 21.44 25.76
C ALA A 159 -24.52 20.61 26.03
N GLU A 160 -24.65 19.46 25.35
CA GLU A 160 -25.81 18.58 25.45
C GLU A 160 -25.78 17.66 26.72
N ASN A 161 -24.62 17.43 27.29
CA ASN A 161 -24.46 16.62 28.51
C ASN A 161 -23.43 17.23 29.48
N PRO A 162 -23.85 18.22 30.32
CA PRO A 162 -22.96 18.91 31.25
C PRO A 162 -22.35 18.00 32.33
N ALA A 163 -22.90 16.81 32.58
CA ALA A 163 -22.37 15.83 33.56
C ALA A 163 -21.04 15.16 33.10
N ARG A 164 -20.53 15.43 31.89
CA ARG A 164 -19.22 14.95 31.42
C ARG A 164 -18.06 15.93 31.69
N ARG A 165 -18.26 16.94 32.52
CA ARG A 165 -17.22 17.94 32.86
C ARG A 165 -16.37 17.55 34.10
N GLU A 166 -16.70 16.47 34.76
CA GLU A 166 -15.94 15.91 35.89
C GLU A 166 -15.14 14.64 35.40
#